data_6f17480a99c5b333a702a1b449d78f99
#
_entry.id   6f17480a99c5b333a702a1b449d78f99
#
_cell.length_a   1.000
_cell.length_b   1.000
_cell.length_c   1.000
_cell.angle_alpha   90.00
_cell.angle_beta   90.00
_cell.angle_gamma   90.00
#
_symmetry.space_group_name_H-M   'P 1'
#
loop_
_entity.id
_entity.type
_entity.pdbx_description
1 polymer ?
#
loop_
_entity_poly.entity_id
_entity_poly.type
_entity_poly.pdbx_seq_one_letter_code
_entity_poly.pdbx_strand_id
1 'polypeptide(L)'
;MVDFLIVGAGLYGSVCARVLADKGYKVRVIESRDHIGGNCYTFKEGAIDVHKYGAHIFHTTDEEVWSFVNKYISFYTYFHRPVVDYNSKMYSLPINLWTYYELYGCRTPKE
;
A
#
# COMPACT_ATOMS: atom_id res chain seq x y z
N MET A 1 -5.48 -4.14 34.23
CA MET A 1 -5.48 -2.73 33.81
C MET A 1 -4.83 -2.67 32.43
N VAL A 2 -5.26 -1.81 31.54
CA VAL A 2 -4.65 -1.59 30.22
C VAL A 2 -3.72 -0.39 30.35
N ASP A 3 -2.48 -0.51 29.86
CA ASP A 3 -1.48 0.55 29.98
C ASP A 3 -1.63 1.58 28.85
N PHE A 4 -2.00 1.10 27.63
CA PHE A 4 -2.19 1.97 26.46
C PHE A 4 -3.47 1.62 25.71
N LEU A 5 -4.21 2.65 25.31
CA LEU A 5 -5.33 2.56 24.39
C LEU A 5 -4.93 3.20 23.06
N ILE A 6 -5.02 2.43 21.98
CA ILE A 6 -4.74 2.90 20.62
C ILE A 6 -6.05 2.96 19.85
N VAL A 7 -6.32 4.10 19.23
CA VAL A 7 -7.51 4.33 18.42
C VAL A 7 -7.12 4.23 16.95
N GLY A 8 -7.71 3.24 16.28
CA GLY A 8 -7.43 2.90 14.88
C GLY A 8 -6.46 1.73 14.73
N ALA A 9 -6.88 0.71 13.98
CA ALA A 9 -6.11 -0.49 13.65
C ALA A 9 -5.56 -0.46 12.21
N GLY A 10 -5.25 0.74 11.69
CA GLY A 10 -4.49 0.91 10.48
C GLY A 10 -3.00 0.59 10.68
N LEU A 11 -2.18 0.78 9.66
CA LEU A 11 -0.76 0.44 9.70
C LEU A 11 -0.04 1.12 10.88
N TYR A 12 -0.26 2.42 11.09
CA TYR A 12 0.35 3.17 12.17
C TYR A 12 -0.03 2.61 13.55
N GLY A 13 -1.33 2.46 13.82
CA GLY A 13 -1.81 1.94 15.11
C GLY A 13 -1.34 0.51 15.36
N SER A 14 -1.27 -0.32 14.35
CA SER A 14 -0.75 -1.70 14.45
C SER A 14 0.73 -1.73 14.81
N VAL A 15 1.54 -0.87 14.19
CA VAL A 15 2.98 -0.74 14.52
C VAL A 15 3.17 -0.25 15.95
N CYS A 16 2.43 0.80 16.38
CA CYS A 16 2.48 1.28 17.75
C CYS A 16 2.10 0.18 18.75
N ALA A 17 1.01 -0.55 18.48
CA ALA A 17 0.56 -1.64 19.33
C ALA A 17 1.63 -2.74 19.46
N ARG A 18 2.25 -3.11 18.34
CA ARG A 18 3.30 -4.12 18.32
C ARG A 18 4.52 -3.71 19.12
N VAL A 19 5.03 -2.50 18.90
CA VAL A 19 6.21 -1.98 19.59
C VAL A 19 5.98 -1.87 21.10
N LEU A 20 4.80 -1.44 21.51
CA LEU A 20 4.44 -1.36 22.93
C LEU A 20 4.30 -2.75 23.57
N ALA A 21 3.65 -3.68 22.86
CA ALA A 21 3.50 -5.05 23.33
C ALA A 21 4.86 -5.77 23.47
N ASP A 22 5.79 -5.54 22.55
CA ASP A 22 7.16 -6.08 22.63
C ASP A 22 7.94 -5.55 23.84
N LYS A 23 7.58 -4.36 24.33
CA LYS A 23 8.12 -3.79 25.59
C LYS A 23 7.39 -4.28 26.83
N GLY A 24 6.43 -5.17 26.71
CA GLY A 24 5.70 -5.78 27.82
C GLY A 24 4.47 -5.02 28.29
N TYR A 25 4.06 -3.95 27.62
CA TYR A 25 2.86 -3.20 27.96
C TYR A 25 1.57 -3.91 27.55
N LYS A 26 0.51 -3.75 28.34
CA LYS A 26 -0.83 -4.21 28.01
C LYS A 26 -1.52 -3.20 27.13
N VAL A 27 -1.65 -3.51 25.86
CA VAL A 27 -2.21 -2.62 24.84
C VAL A 27 -3.61 -3.06 24.44
N ARG A 28 -4.52 -2.11 24.31
CA ARG A 28 -5.83 -2.30 23.69
C ARG A 28 -5.93 -1.44 22.44
N VAL A 29 -6.34 -2.05 21.33
CA VAL A 29 -6.62 -1.33 20.09
C VAL A 29 -8.12 -1.34 19.86
N ILE A 30 -8.69 -0.19 19.48
CA ILE A 30 -10.08 -0.05 19.06
C ILE A 30 -10.11 0.47 17.63
N GLU A 31 -11.05 -0.06 16.84
CA GLU A 31 -11.23 0.27 15.43
C GLU A 31 -12.70 0.56 15.17
N SER A 32 -12.97 1.57 14.34
CA SER A 32 -14.32 1.97 13.95
C SER A 32 -14.90 1.16 12.80
N ARG A 33 -14.03 0.57 11.98
CA ARG A 33 -14.43 -0.29 10.86
C ARG A 33 -14.65 -1.71 11.34
N ASP A 34 -15.32 -2.51 10.53
CA ASP A 34 -15.55 -3.94 10.75
C ASP A 34 -14.32 -4.83 10.44
N HIS A 35 -13.19 -4.21 10.13
CA HIS A 35 -11.92 -4.88 9.80
C HIS A 35 -10.72 -4.09 10.30
N ILE A 36 -9.60 -4.77 10.48
CA ILE A 36 -8.28 -4.18 10.76
C ILE A 36 -7.54 -3.88 9.44
N GLY A 37 -6.37 -3.21 9.52
CA GLY A 37 -5.52 -2.90 8.37
C GLY A 37 -5.75 -1.50 7.78
N GLY A 38 -6.82 -0.81 8.19
CA GLY A 38 -7.10 0.54 7.69
C GLY A 38 -7.24 0.57 6.17
N ASN A 39 -6.57 1.51 5.51
CA ASN A 39 -6.61 1.61 4.05
C ASN A 39 -5.79 0.53 3.33
N CYS A 40 -4.95 -0.22 4.05
CA CYS A 40 -4.23 -1.38 3.49
C CYS A 40 -5.06 -2.67 3.52
N TYR A 41 -6.31 -2.59 3.92
CA TYR A 41 -7.16 -3.76 4.02
C TYR A 41 -7.42 -4.39 2.66
N THR A 42 -7.14 -5.69 2.60
CA THR A 42 -7.36 -6.56 1.44
C THR A 42 -8.23 -7.73 1.87
N PHE A 43 -9.21 -8.08 1.08
CA PHE A 43 -10.05 -9.26 1.29
C PHE A 43 -9.97 -10.20 0.09
N LYS A 44 -10.41 -11.43 0.29
CA LYS A 44 -10.48 -12.41 -0.79
C LYS A 44 -11.89 -12.48 -1.38
N GLU A 45 -11.95 -12.47 -2.71
CA GLU A 45 -13.15 -12.81 -3.46
C GLU A 45 -12.81 -14.00 -4.36
N GLY A 46 -13.20 -15.18 -3.91
CA GLY A 46 -12.72 -16.44 -4.48
C GLY A 46 -11.19 -16.57 -4.34
N ALA A 47 -10.48 -16.68 -5.45
CA ALA A 47 -9.02 -16.76 -5.49
C ALA A 47 -8.33 -15.40 -5.67
N ILE A 48 -9.08 -14.29 -5.74
CA ILE A 48 -8.57 -12.96 -6.02
C ILE A 48 -8.41 -12.17 -4.72
N ASP A 49 -7.27 -11.52 -4.56
CA ASP A 49 -7.03 -10.54 -3.49
C ASP A 49 -7.50 -9.15 -3.95
N VAL A 50 -8.50 -8.60 -3.25
CA VAL A 50 -9.12 -7.32 -3.58
C VAL A 50 -8.70 -6.26 -2.57
N HIS A 51 -8.04 -5.21 -3.04
CA HIS A 51 -7.68 -4.03 -2.25
C HIS A 51 -8.89 -3.12 -2.10
N LYS A 52 -9.57 -3.14 -0.94
CA LYS A 52 -10.86 -2.44 -0.72
C LYS A 52 -10.80 -0.93 -0.96
N TYR A 53 -9.66 -0.31 -0.67
CA TYR A 53 -9.49 1.15 -0.70
C TYR A 53 -8.52 1.61 -1.79
N GLY A 54 -8.34 0.80 -2.82
CA GLY A 54 -7.43 1.05 -3.92
C GLY A 54 -6.07 0.34 -3.76
N ALA A 55 -5.37 0.21 -4.87
CA ALA A 55 -4.07 -0.46 -4.90
C ALA A 55 -3.06 0.28 -4.03
N HIS A 56 -2.29 -0.47 -3.25
CA HIS A 56 -1.20 0.06 -2.46
C HIS A 56 0.01 -0.86 -2.59
N ILE A 57 1.17 -0.24 -2.68
CA ILE A 57 2.46 -0.89 -2.84
C ILE A 57 3.37 -0.32 -1.76
N PHE A 58 4.03 -1.21 -1.01
CA PHE A 58 5.02 -0.79 -0.03
C PHE A 58 6.35 -0.52 -0.74
N HIS A 59 6.94 0.63 -0.49
CA HIS A 59 8.31 0.93 -0.89
C HIS A 59 8.98 1.79 0.18
N THR A 60 10.27 1.62 0.35
CA THR A 60 11.10 2.45 1.22
C THR A 60 12.55 2.38 0.76
N THR A 61 13.29 3.45 0.99
CA THR A 61 14.75 3.50 0.86
C THR A 61 15.44 3.43 2.21
N ASP A 62 14.66 3.38 3.30
CA ASP A 62 15.15 3.30 4.67
C ASP A 62 15.34 1.83 5.05
N GLU A 63 16.59 1.44 5.30
CA GLU A 63 16.96 0.07 5.64
C GLU A 63 16.43 -0.37 7.02
N GLU A 64 16.27 0.56 7.96
CA GLU A 64 15.72 0.25 9.28
C GLU A 64 14.23 -0.09 9.17
N VAL A 65 13.48 0.71 8.41
CA VAL A 65 12.06 0.46 8.11
C VAL A 65 11.92 -0.85 7.34
N TRP A 66 12.74 -1.09 6.33
CA TRP A 66 12.72 -2.32 5.55
C TRP A 66 12.98 -3.55 6.43
N SER A 67 14.00 -3.48 7.28
CA SER A 67 14.35 -4.55 8.22
C SER A 67 13.24 -4.79 9.25
N PHE A 68 12.58 -3.74 9.71
CA PHE A 68 11.47 -3.85 10.65
C PHE A 68 10.29 -4.59 10.04
N VAL A 69 9.82 -4.18 8.86
CA VAL A 69 8.63 -4.80 8.25
C VAL A 69 8.86 -6.25 7.84
N ASN A 70 10.07 -6.59 7.38
CA ASN A 70 10.43 -7.96 7.01
C ASN A 70 10.45 -8.95 8.19
N LYS A 71 10.42 -8.48 9.43
CA LYS A 71 10.22 -9.36 10.60
C LYS A 71 8.82 -9.98 10.64
N TYR A 72 7.85 -9.35 9.99
CA TYR A 72 6.44 -9.70 10.09
C TYR A 72 5.84 -10.16 8.77
N ILE A 73 6.37 -9.70 7.64
CA ILE A 73 5.79 -9.90 6.31
C ILE A 73 6.92 -10.24 5.34
N SER A 74 6.67 -11.20 4.46
CA SER A 74 7.53 -11.46 3.30
C SER A 74 7.02 -10.68 2.10
N PHE A 75 7.89 -9.91 1.47
CA PHE A 75 7.57 -9.15 0.28
C PHE A 75 8.08 -9.87 -0.97
N TYR A 76 7.37 -9.70 -2.09
CA TYR A 76 7.84 -10.06 -3.42
C TYR A 76 7.99 -8.81 -4.28
N THR A 77 8.91 -8.85 -5.23
CA THR A 77 9.11 -7.74 -6.15
C THR A 77 7.89 -7.57 -7.05
N TYR A 78 7.32 -6.38 -7.05
CA TYR A 78 6.19 -6.02 -7.88
C TYR A 78 6.56 -4.87 -8.81
N PHE A 79 6.34 -5.06 -10.11
CA PHE A 79 6.54 -4.01 -11.11
C PHE A 79 5.19 -3.39 -11.46
N HIS A 80 4.97 -2.18 -10.95
CA HIS A 80 3.75 -1.45 -11.23
C HIS A 80 3.79 -0.82 -12.62
N ARG A 81 2.90 -1.30 -13.50
CA ARG A 81 2.76 -0.82 -14.88
C ARG A 81 1.30 -0.44 -15.14
N PRO A 82 0.84 0.67 -14.58
CA PRO A 82 -0.53 1.11 -14.78
C PRO A 82 -0.74 1.54 -16.23
N VAL A 83 -1.96 1.31 -16.69
CA VAL A 83 -2.45 1.78 -17.98
C VAL A 83 -3.79 2.46 -17.77
N VAL A 84 -4.13 3.39 -18.64
CA VAL A 84 -5.44 4.04 -18.67
C VAL A 84 -6.14 3.76 -19.99
N ASP A 85 -7.42 3.40 -19.93
CA ASP A 85 -8.29 3.38 -21.10
C ASP A 85 -8.88 4.79 -21.32
N TYR A 86 -8.60 5.35 -22.47
CA TYR A 86 -9.18 6.60 -22.91
C TYR A 86 -9.64 6.48 -24.36
N ASN A 87 -10.93 6.69 -24.59
CA ASN A 87 -11.56 6.50 -25.92
C ASN A 87 -11.27 5.13 -26.53
N SER A 88 -11.39 4.05 -25.75
CA SER A 88 -11.12 2.66 -26.16
C SER A 88 -9.70 2.41 -26.64
N LYS A 89 -8.76 3.23 -26.18
CA LYS A 89 -7.31 3.03 -26.38
C LYS A 89 -6.61 3.00 -25.03
N MET A 90 -5.64 2.10 -24.92
CA MET A 90 -4.82 1.94 -23.72
C MET A 90 -3.58 2.81 -23.82
N TYR A 91 -3.30 3.56 -22.77
CA TYR A 91 -2.13 4.44 -22.67
C TYR A 91 -1.33 4.11 -21.42
N SER A 92 -0.02 4.27 -21.50
CA SER A 92 0.88 4.04 -20.37
C SER A 92 0.78 5.16 -19.31
N LEU A 93 0.87 4.77 -18.02
CA LEU A 93 0.95 5.68 -16.88
C LEU A 93 2.15 5.32 -15.99
N PRO A 94 2.69 6.30 -15.21
CA PRO A 94 2.42 7.75 -15.28
C PRO A 94 2.76 8.31 -16.64
N ILE A 95 2.24 9.52 -16.96
CA ILE A 95 2.50 10.20 -18.24
C ILE A 95 4.01 10.28 -18.48
N ASN A 96 4.42 9.79 -19.65
CA ASN A 96 5.82 9.71 -20.06
C ASN A 96 5.93 9.91 -21.58
N LEU A 97 7.14 9.84 -22.15
CA LEU A 97 7.35 10.04 -23.59
C LEU A 97 6.57 9.03 -24.45
N TRP A 98 6.40 7.80 -23.95
CA TRP A 98 5.60 6.79 -24.66
C TRP A 98 4.11 7.18 -24.70
N THR A 99 3.57 7.76 -23.64
CA THR A 99 2.20 8.31 -23.61
C THR A 99 2.02 9.43 -24.65
N TYR A 100 3.00 10.32 -24.78
CA TYR A 100 2.99 11.37 -25.81
C TYR A 100 3.12 10.80 -27.21
N TYR A 101 3.94 9.79 -27.41
CA TYR A 101 4.04 9.09 -28.67
C TYR A 101 2.70 8.44 -29.06
N GLU A 102 2.04 7.78 -28.12
CA GLU A 102 0.74 7.13 -28.37
C GLU A 102 -0.39 8.14 -28.66
N LEU A 103 -0.36 9.32 -28.01
CA LEU A 103 -1.39 10.35 -28.16
C LEU A 103 -1.15 11.24 -29.39
N TYR A 104 0.08 11.65 -29.63
CA TYR A 104 0.42 12.73 -30.54
C TYR A 104 1.48 12.35 -31.59
N GLY A 105 2.07 11.17 -31.49
CA GLY A 105 3.15 10.73 -32.39
C GLY A 105 4.53 11.35 -32.08
N CYS A 106 4.67 12.08 -30.96
CA CYS A 106 5.94 12.70 -30.57
C CYS A 106 7.01 11.64 -30.28
N ARG A 107 8.21 11.80 -30.84
CA ARG A 107 9.31 10.85 -30.70
C ARG A 107 10.44 11.38 -29.80
N THR A 108 10.47 12.68 -29.59
CA THR A 108 11.50 13.33 -28.78
C THR A 108 10.89 14.34 -27.79
N PRO A 109 11.58 14.67 -26.70
CA PRO A 109 11.11 15.68 -25.74
C PRO A 109 10.98 17.10 -26.29
N LYS A 110 11.48 17.36 -27.52
CA LYS A 110 11.41 18.67 -28.19
C LYS A 110 10.17 18.83 -29.08
N GLU A 111 9.53 17.76 -29.44
CA GLU A 111 8.25 17.70 -30.16
C GLU A 111 7.07 17.80 -29.20
#